data_0188263c98948272fed1d4dd4d6d9bdc
#
_entry.id   0188263c98948272fed1d4dd4d6d9bdc
#
_cell.length_a   1.000
_cell.length_b   1.000
_cell.length_c   1.000
_cell.angle_alpha   90.00
_cell.angle_beta   90.00
_cell.angle_gamma   90.00
#
_symmetry.space_group_name_H-M   'P 1'
#
loop_
_entity.id
_entity.type
_entity.pdbx_description
1 polymer ?
#
loop_
_entity_poly.entity_id
_entity_poly.type
_entity_poly.pdbx_seq_one_letter_code
_entity_poly.pdbx_strand_id
1 'polypeptide(L)'
;MEDSVDQHLARWRGKAPYDERTEAVVTRMQFLVKHVHQAKDRALAEIGLQEFEFETLHRLVSHGGSMTPSGLAQELLLSPAGTTGRLDTLEQAGLVRRIRGTGDRRRVEVELTEAGHAKWLAAMKVRATVETDMIAALDPAAQETLDGLLRRMLVKVEATRNAPTSPH
;
A
#
# COMPACT_ATOMS: atom_id res chain seq x y z
N MET A 1 6.03 29.34 7.28
CA MET A 1 6.75 28.08 7.62
C MET A 1 7.24 27.51 6.30
N GLU A 2 8.56 27.32 6.15
CA GLU A 2 9.16 26.74 4.95
C GLU A 2 9.44 25.26 5.18
N ASP A 3 9.24 24.45 4.13
CA ASP A 3 9.53 23.02 4.12
C ASP A 3 10.63 22.65 3.10
N SER A 4 10.97 21.36 3.01
CA SER A 4 12.00 20.87 2.07
C SER A 4 11.63 21.07 0.60
N VAL A 5 10.35 21.20 0.29
CA VAL A 5 9.87 21.46 -1.08
C VAL A 5 10.07 22.90 -1.47
N ASP A 6 9.89 23.86 -0.53
CA ASP A 6 10.20 25.28 -0.79
C ASP A 6 11.67 25.46 -1.13
N GLN A 7 12.57 24.75 -0.45
CA GLN A 7 14.01 24.74 -0.78
C GLN A 7 14.28 24.09 -2.14
N HIS A 8 13.56 23.03 -2.49
CA HIS A 8 13.63 22.39 -3.81
C HIS A 8 13.21 23.36 -4.92
N LEU A 9 12.06 24.00 -4.79
CA LEU A 9 11.56 24.96 -5.76
C LEU A 9 12.49 26.17 -5.94
N ALA A 10 12.98 26.74 -4.84
CA ALA A 10 13.95 27.83 -4.91
C ALA A 10 15.22 27.49 -5.69
N ARG A 11 15.70 26.24 -5.58
CA ARG A 11 16.88 25.73 -6.31
C ARG A 11 16.65 25.63 -7.83
N TRP A 12 15.42 25.33 -8.26
CA TRP A 12 15.05 25.11 -9.65
C TRP A 12 14.39 26.31 -10.33
N ARG A 13 14.05 27.37 -9.57
CA ARG A 13 13.43 28.59 -10.08
C ARG A 13 14.24 29.18 -11.24
N GLY A 14 13.58 29.37 -12.39
CA GLY A 14 14.19 29.90 -13.61
C GLY A 14 15.12 28.95 -14.36
N LYS A 15 15.27 27.68 -13.92
CA LYS A 15 16.11 26.67 -14.57
C LYS A 15 15.32 25.62 -15.34
N ALA A 16 14.05 25.45 -15.06
CA ALA A 16 13.18 24.47 -15.70
C ALA A 16 11.82 25.09 -16.07
N PRO A 17 11.22 24.68 -17.19
CA PRO A 17 9.94 25.20 -17.68
C PRO A 17 8.78 24.48 -16.98
N TYR A 18 8.57 24.71 -15.70
CA TYR A 18 7.44 24.16 -14.94
C TYR A 18 6.62 25.28 -14.27
N ASP A 19 5.34 25.01 -14.04
CA ASP A 19 4.51 25.87 -13.20
C ASP A 19 4.83 25.62 -11.71
N GLU A 20 5.33 26.63 -11.02
CA GLU A 20 5.76 26.53 -9.61
C GLU A 20 4.62 26.03 -8.69
N ARG A 21 3.36 26.38 -8.96
CA ARG A 21 2.23 25.93 -8.13
C ARG A 21 1.96 24.45 -8.31
N THR A 22 1.96 23.99 -9.56
CA THR A 22 1.78 22.58 -9.88
C THR A 22 2.91 21.75 -9.28
N GLU A 23 4.15 22.17 -9.48
CA GLU A 23 5.33 21.50 -8.93
C GLU A 23 5.29 21.44 -7.40
N ALA A 24 4.91 22.54 -6.74
CA ALA A 24 4.78 22.58 -5.29
C ALA A 24 3.80 21.53 -4.76
N VAL A 25 2.63 21.40 -5.39
CA VAL A 25 1.60 20.44 -4.98
C VAL A 25 2.07 19.02 -5.24
N VAL A 26 2.52 18.72 -6.46
CA VAL A 26 2.92 17.36 -6.86
C VAL A 26 4.10 16.87 -6.03
N THR A 27 5.11 17.71 -5.84
CA THR A 27 6.29 17.33 -5.06
C THR A 27 5.93 17.09 -3.59
N ARG A 28 5.07 17.93 -2.97
CA ARG A 28 4.59 17.67 -1.59
C ARG A 28 3.83 16.35 -1.50
N MET A 29 2.96 16.04 -2.45
CA MET A 29 2.26 14.76 -2.48
C MET A 29 3.24 13.59 -2.56
N GLN A 30 4.26 13.64 -3.43
CA GLN A 30 5.28 12.60 -3.57
C GLN A 30 6.09 12.42 -2.28
N PHE A 31 6.50 13.51 -1.62
CA PHE A 31 7.23 13.48 -0.36
C PHE A 31 6.38 12.90 0.78
N LEU A 32 5.10 13.29 0.87
CA LEU A 32 4.18 12.75 1.87
C LEU A 32 3.95 11.25 1.67
N VAL A 33 3.70 10.82 0.44
CA VAL A 33 3.54 9.38 0.11
C VAL A 33 4.79 8.61 0.49
N LYS A 34 5.98 9.09 0.10
CA LYS A 34 7.25 8.46 0.47
C LYS A 34 7.44 8.37 1.99
N HIS A 35 7.13 9.45 2.70
CA HIS A 35 7.24 9.50 4.17
C HIS A 35 6.32 8.48 4.84
N VAL A 36 5.06 8.42 4.41
CA VAL A 36 4.07 7.44 4.92
C VAL A 36 4.53 6.01 4.69
N HIS A 37 5.01 5.68 3.48
CA HIS A 37 5.54 4.34 3.21
C HIS A 37 6.68 3.99 4.16
N GLN A 38 7.69 4.85 4.25
CA GLN A 38 8.83 4.62 5.14
C GLN A 38 8.45 4.51 6.63
N ALA A 39 7.46 5.29 7.07
CA ALA A 39 6.99 5.23 8.45
C ALA A 39 6.22 3.92 8.70
N LYS A 40 5.39 3.47 7.75
CA LYS A 40 4.69 2.19 7.83
C LYS A 40 5.66 1.01 7.83
N ASP A 41 6.69 1.03 6.98
CA ASP A 41 7.72 -0.02 6.95
C ASP A 41 8.43 -0.13 8.31
N ARG A 42 8.82 1.00 8.92
CA ARG A 42 9.42 1.01 10.25
C ARG A 42 8.47 0.47 11.32
N ALA A 43 7.22 0.91 11.32
CA ALA A 43 6.22 0.47 12.28
C ALA A 43 5.91 -1.04 12.15
N LEU A 44 5.92 -1.59 10.94
CA LEU A 44 5.81 -3.02 10.72
C LEU A 44 7.05 -3.78 11.22
N ALA A 45 8.25 -3.24 10.97
CA ALA A 45 9.49 -3.86 11.44
C ALA A 45 9.56 -3.93 12.97
N GLU A 46 9.04 -2.93 13.70
CA GLU A 46 8.96 -2.92 15.16
C GLU A 46 8.12 -4.08 15.72
N ILE A 47 7.13 -4.52 14.99
CA ILE A 47 6.33 -5.71 15.35
C ILE A 47 6.84 -7.00 14.67
N GLY A 48 8.03 -6.99 14.07
CA GLY A 48 8.62 -8.14 13.40
C GLY A 48 7.83 -8.62 12.19
N LEU A 49 7.36 -7.70 11.35
CA LEU A 49 6.67 -7.99 10.09
C LEU A 49 7.27 -7.10 8.99
N GLN A 50 7.43 -7.67 7.79
CA GLN A 50 7.85 -6.91 6.62
C GLN A 50 6.63 -6.53 5.75
N GLU A 51 6.77 -5.50 4.91
CA GLU A 51 5.66 -5.06 4.06
C GLU A 51 5.12 -6.17 3.16
N PHE A 52 6.00 -6.98 2.56
CA PHE A 52 5.55 -8.09 1.69
C PHE A 52 4.77 -9.18 2.47
N GLU A 53 5.09 -9.40 3.74
CA GLU A 53 4.37 -10.32 4.62
C GLU A 53 2.99 -9.76 4.95
N PHE A 54 2.94 -8.48 5.33
CA PHE A 54 1.69 -7.77 5.55
C PHE A 54 0.79 -7.81 4.31
N GLU A 55 1.31 -7.48 3.12
CA GLU A 55 0.54 -7.54 1.87
C GLU A 55 -0.09 -8.91 1.64
N THR A 56 0.69 -9.98 1.84
CA THR A 56 0.19 -11.34 1.65
C THR A 56 -0.89 -11.71 2.65
N LEU A 57 -0.70 -11.40 3.94
CA LEU A 57 -1.73 -11.59 4.97
C LEU A 57 -2.99 -10.78 4.67
N HIS A 58 -2.82 -9.53 4.23
CA HIS A 58 -3.93 -8.64 3.88
C HIS A 58 -4.77 -9.18 2.72
N ARG A 59 -4.14 -9.76 1.70
CA ARG A 59 -4.86 -10.43 0.59
C ARG A 59 -5.62 -11.66 1.07
N LEU A 60 -5.01 -12.48 1.90
CA LEU A 60 -5.70 -13.63 2.49
C LEU A 60 -6.93 -13.19 3.29
N VAL A 61 -6.81 -12.20 4.16
CA VAL A 61 -7.95 -11.68 4.94
C VAL A 61 -9.05 -11.16 4.03
N SER A 62 -8.74 -10.39 3.00
CA SER A 62 -9.72 -9.83 2.06
C SER A 62 -10.46 -10.89 1.24
N HIS A 63 -9.91 -12.10 1.14
CA HIS A 63 -10.50 -13.24 0.43
C HIS A 63 -11.05 -14.33 1.39
N GLY A 64 -11.43 -13.96 2.59
CA GLY A 64 -12.04 -14.86 3.56
C GLY A 64 -11.06 -15.83 4.24
N GLY A 65 -9.76 -15.54 4.19
CA GLY A 65 -8.72 -16.27 4.92
C GLY A 65 -8.04 -17.38 4.11
N SER A 66 -8.44 -17.65 2.87
CA SER A 66 -7.83 -18.68 2.04
C SER A 66 -7.76 -18.28 0.58
N MET A 67 -6.65 -18.63 -0.08
CA MET A 67 -6.43 -18.44 -1.53
C MET A 67 -5.52 -19.53 -2.09
N THR A 68 -5.62 -19.75 -3.41
CA THR A 68 -4.59 -20.56 -4.09
C THR A 68 -3.29 -19.78 -4.27
N PRO A 69 -2.12 -20.43 -4.30
CA PRO A 69 -0.85 -19.76 -4.61
C PRO A 69 -0.88 -18.98 -5.93
N SER A 70 -1.55 -19.51 -6.95
CA SER A 70 -1.70 -18.80 -8.23
C SER A 70 -2.60 -17.57 -8.14
N GLY A 71 -3.67 -17.61 -7.32
CA GLY A 71 -4.51 -16.46 -7.05
C GLY A 71 -3.73 -15.36 -6.32
N LEU A 72 -2.95 -15.73 -5.30
CA LEU A 72 -2.06 -14.80 -4.61
C LEU A 72 -1.00 -14.20 -5.55
N ALA A 73 -0.40 -15.00 -6.44
CA ALA A 73 0.55 -14.52 -7.42
C ALA A 73 -0.05 -13.43 -8.34
N GLN A 74 -1.29 -13.64 -8.80
CA GLN A 74 -2.02 -12.66 -9.62
C GLN A 74 -2.34 -11.38 -8.86
N GLU A 75 -2.87 -11.50 -7.64
CA GLU A 75 -3.23 -10.35 -6.80
C GLU A 75 -2.02 -9.50 -6.40
N LEU A 76 -0.87 -10.14 -6.16
CA LEU A 76 0.36 -9.48 -5.73
C LEU A 76 1.30 -9.14 -6.90
N LEU A 77 0.90 -9.45 -8.14
CA LEU A 77 1.70 -9.25 -9.36
C LEU A 77 3.10 -9.90 -9.26
N LEU A 78 3.14 -11.11 -8.72
CA LEU A 78 4.37 -11.87 -8.48
C LEU A 78 4.56 -13.00 -9.48
N SER A 79 5.82 -13.39 -9.68
CA SER A 79 6.13 -14.66 -10.34
C SER A 79 5.79 -15.85 -9.43
N PRO A 80 5.54 -17.05 -10.00
CA PRO A 80 5.29 -18.25 -9.20
C PRO A 80 6.42 -18.55 -8.18
N ALA A 81 7.68 -18.36 -8.57
CA ALA A 81 8.83 -18.53 -7.68
C ALA A 81 8.84 -17.52 -6.53
N GLY A 82 8.57 -16.23 -6.83
CA GLY A 82 8.46 -15.19 -5.82
C GLY A 82 7.34 -15.45 -4.82
N THR A 83 6.20 -15.94 -5.30
CA THR A 83 5.07 -16.33 -4.44
C THR A 83 5.45 -17.50 -3.54
N THR A 84 6.09 -18.54 -4.08
CA THR A 84 6.54 -19.69 -3.28
C THR A 84 7.46 -19.26 -2.15
N GLY A 85 8.50 -18.45 -2.43
CA GLY A 85 9.43 -17.97 -1.40
C GLY A 85 8.74 -17.13 -0.30
N ARG A 86 7.80 -16.24 -0.67
CA ARG A 86 7.02 -15.48 0.33
C ARG A 86 6.16 -16.40 1.21
N LEU A 87 5.50 -17.40 0.60
CA LEU A 87 4.68 -18.35 1.33
C LEU A 87 5.51 -19.26 2.26
N ASP A 88 6.70 -19.67 1.83
CA ASP A 88 7.61 -20.46 2.67
C ASP A 88 8.03 -19.67 3.91
N THR A 89 8.35 -18.38 3.77
CA THR A 89 8.66 -17.49 4.90
C THR A 89 7.49 -17.39 5.89
N LEU A 90 6.29 -17.14 5.37
CA LEU A 90 5.09 -17.01 6.22
C LEU A 90 4.69 -18.33 6.89
N GLU A 91 4.87 -19.45 6.22
CA GLU A 91 4.59 -20.78 6.76
C GLU A 91 5.60 -21.15 7.86
N GLN A 92 6.90 -20.87 7.65
CA GLN A 92 7.93 -21.02 8.68
C GLN A 92 7.66 -20.15 9.92
N ALA A 93 7.12 -18.95 9.72
CA ALA A 93 6.69 -18.07 10.81
C ALA A 93 5.36 -18.51 11.46
N GLY A 94 4.69 -19.56 10.94
CA GLY A 94 3.42 -20.04 11.44
C GLY A 94 2.22 -19.13 11.16
N LEU A 95 2.37 -18.16 10.26
CA LEU A 95 1.33 -17.17 9.94
C LEU A 95 0.33 -17.66 8.88
N VAL A 96 0.76 -18.58 8.05
CA VAL A 96 -0.09 -19.29 7.08
C VAL A 96 0.20 -20.80 7.13
N ARG A 97 -0.68 -21.58 6.53
CA ARG A 97 -0.47 -23.02 6.30
C ARG A 97 -0.95 -23.42 4.92
N ARG A 98 -0.27 -24.39 4.30
CA ARG A 98 -0.75 -25.00 3.06
C ARG A 98 -1.67 -26.16 3.41
N ILE A 99 -2.85 -26.18 2.80
CA ILE A 99 -3.84 -27.25 2.94
C ILE A 99 -4.20 -27.82 1.56
N ARG A 100 -4.72 -29.05 1.54
CA ARG A 100 -5.31 -29.60 0.34
C ARG A 100 -6.73 -29.07 0.21
N GLY A 101 -7.09 -28.59 -0.99
CA GLY A 101 -8.44 -28.06 -1.27
C GLY A 101 -9.53 -29.07 -0.93
N THR A 102 -10.62 -28.59 -0.37
CA THR A 102 -11.75 -29.43 0.08
C THR A 102 -12.54 -30.06 -1.08
N GLY A 103 -12.49 -29.48 -2.29
CA GLY A 103 -13.21 -29.97 -3.48
C GLY A 103 -12.37 -30.81 -4.43
N ASP A 104 -11.11 -30.43 -4.66
CA ASP A 104 -10.14 -31.15 -5.48
C ASP A 104 -8.85 -31.34 -4.67
N ARG A 105 -8.57 -32.60 -4.30
CA ARG A 105 -7.37 -32.96 -3.51
C ARG A 105 -6.04 -32.67 -4.21
N ARG A 106 -6.06 -32.32 -5.50
CA ARG A 106 -4.88 -31.88 -6.26
C ARG A 106 -4.61 -30.39 -6.11
N ARG A 107 -5.58 -29.62 -5.59
CA ARG A 107 -5.49 -28.18 -5.44
C ARG A 107 -4.91 -27.86 -4.07
N VAL A 108 -3.80 -27.12 -4.05
CA VAL A 108 -3.21 -26.58 -2.83
C VAL A 108 -3.86 -25.23 -2.57
N GLU A 109 -4.26 -24.99 -1.34
CA GLU A 109 -4.71 -23.68 -0.86
C GLU A 109 -3.78 -23.22 0.28
N VAL A 110 -3.64 -21.92 0.40
CA VAL A 110 -2.94 -21.26 1.50
C VAL A 110 -3.99 -20.66 2.40
N GLU A 111 -3.97 -21.08 3.65
CA GLU A 111 -4.90 -20.62 4.66
C GLU A 111 -4.19 -19.78 5.71
N LEU A 112 -4.83 -18.69 6.10
CA LEU A 112 -4.39 -17.83 7.19
C LEU A 112 -4.57 -18.58 8.52
N THR A 113 -3.55 -18.58 9.36
CA THR A 113 -3.66 -19.13 10.71
C THR A 113 -4.25 -18.10 11.68
N GLU A 114 -4.64 -18.52 12.87
CA GLU A 114 -5.06 -17.62 13.93
C GLU A 114 -3.94 -16.64 14.33
N ALA A 115 -2.68 -17.14 14.39
CA ALA A 115 -1.50 -16.30 14.59
C ALA A 115 -1.29 -15.28 13.46
N GLY A 116 -1.51 -15.70 12.20
CA GLY A 116 -1.45 -14.82 11.04
C GLY A 116 -2.52 -13.73 11.08
N HIS A 117 -3.74 -14.07 11.48
CA HIS A 117 -4.81 -13.08 11.63
C HIS A 117 -4.51 -12.08 12.77
N ALA A 118 -4.03 -12.57 13.92
CA ALA A 118 -3.62 -11.69 15.02
C ALA A 118 -2.47 -10.75 14.61
N LYS A 119 -1.49 -11.27 13.86
CA LYS A 119 -0.37 -10.48 13.34
C LYS A 119 -0.82 -9.41 12.36
N TRP A 120 -1.74 -9.76 11.45
CA TRP A 120 -2.35 -8.80 10.53
C TRP A 120 -3.13 -7.70 11.27
N LEU A 121 -3.91 -8.02 12.30
CA LEU A 121 -4.61 -7.02 13.13
C LEU A 121 -3.63 -6.06 13.81
N ALA A 122 -2.52 -6.58 14.35
CA ALA A 122 -1.48 -5.73 14.94
C ALA A 122 -0.87 -4.79 13.88
N ALA A 123 -0.58 -5.30 12.69
CA ALA A 123 -0.08 -4.52 11.58
C ALA A 123 -1.05 -3.40 11.15
N MET A 124 -2.35 -3.71 11.07
CA MET A 124 -3.37 -2.70 10.76
C MET A 124 -3.38 -1.56 11.78
N LYS A 125 -3.23 -1.87 13.07
CA LYS A 125 -3.19 -0.84 14.13
C LYS A 125 -1.98 0.08 13.99
N VAL A 126 -0.76 -0.46 13.82
CA VAL A 126 0.44 0.38 13.70
C VAL A 126 0.42 1.22 12.43
N ARG A 127 -0.10 0.69 11.32
CA ARG A 127 -0.26 1.44 10.07
C ARG A 127 -1.29 2.56 10.21
N ALA A 128 -2.41 2.31 10.87
CA ALA A 128 -3.44 3.32 11.14
C ALA A 128 -2.90 4.47 12.02
N THR A 129 -2.07 4.16 13.01
CA THR A 129 -1.42 5.18 13.84
C THR A 129 -0.55 6.11 13.00
N VAL A 130 0.28 5.57 12.10
CA VAL A 130 1.12 6.38 11.19
C VAL A 130 0.27 7.32 10.33
N GLU A 131 -0.85 6.84 9.81
CA GLU A 131 -1.76 7.66 9.00
C GLU A 131 -2.43 8.76 9.83
N THR A 132 -2.91 8.40 11.02
CA THR A 132 -3.55 9.34 11.94
C THR A 132 -2.59 10.44 12.36
N ASP A 133 -1.35 10.08 12.73
CA ASP A 133 -0.33 11.05 13.16
C ASP A 133 0.02 12.05 12.04
N MET A 134 0.10 11.58 10.80
CA MET A 134 0.35 12.45 9.66
C MET A 134 -0.81 13.44 9.44
N ILE A 135 -2.05 12.96 9.50
CA ILE A 135 -3.23 13.78 9.24
C ILE A 135 -3.56 14.71 10.42
N ALA A 136 -3.11 14.39 11.63
CA ALA A 136 -3.31 15.22 12.83
C ALA A 136 -2.65 16.63 12.76
N ALA A 137 -1.79 16.87 11.77
CA ALA A 137 -1.30 18.21 11.45
C ALA A 137 -2.40 19.17 10.96
N LEU A 138 -3.57 18.65 10.57
CA LEU A 138 -4.72 19.36 10.06
C LEU A 138 -5.89 19.25 11.04
N ASP A 139 -6.63 20.33 11.22
CA ASP A 139 -7.92 20.27 11.92
C ASP A 139 -8.98 19.51 11.07
N PRO A 140 -10.11 19.09 11.66
CA PRO A 140 -11.12 18.30 10.94
C PRO A 140 -11.67 18.98 9.67
N ALA A 141 -11.85 20.29 9.67
CA ALA A 141 -12.36 21.03 8.52
C ALA A 141 -11.34 21.07 7.37
N ALA A 142 -10.06 21.22 7.71
CA ALA A 142 -8.96 21.14 6.74
C ALA A 142 -8.80 19.71 6.16
N GLN A 143 -8.99 18.66 6.98
CA GLN A 143 -8.99 17.27 6.53
C GLN A 143 -10.10 17.01 5.51
N GLU A 144 -11.33 17.46 5.79
CA GLU A 144 -12.47 17.33 4.87
C GLU A 144 -12.23 18.07 3.54
N THR A 145 -11.67 19.28 3.62
CA THR A 145 -11.30 20.07 2.45
C THR A 145 -10.25 19.35 1.60
N LEU A 146 -9.21 18.80 2.23
CA LEU A 146 -8.15 18.05 1.56
C LEU A 146 -8.70 16.80 0.88
N ASP A 147 -9.56 16.01 1.55
CA ASP A 147 -10.22 14.83 0.97
C ASP A 147 -10.99 15.22 -0.29
N GLY A 148 -11.79 16.27 -0.22
CA GLY A 148 -12.55 16.77 -1.36
C GLY A 148 -11.68 17.17 -2.56
N LEU A 149 -10.54 17.82 -2.31
CA LEU A 149 -9.59 18.21 -3.36
C LEU A 149 -8.91 17.00 -3.99
N LEU A 150 -8.42 16.07 -3.19
CA LEU A 150 -7.78 14.84 -3.66
C LEU A 150 -8.76 13.95 -4.45
N ARG A 151 -10.00 13.82 -3.99
CA ARG A 151 -11.07 13.09 -4.70
C ARG A 151 -11.32 13.67 -6.10
N ARG A 152 -11.40 14.99 -6.24
CA ARG A 152 -11.58 15.64 -7.56
C ARG A 152 -10.42 15.34 -8.51
N MET A 153 -9.18 15.34 -8.00
CA MET A 153 -7.99 14.99 -8.78
C MET A 153 -8.03 13.52 -9.22
N LEU A 154 -8.34 12.62 -8.29
CA LEU A 154 -8.37 11.18 -8.54
C LEU A 154 -9.44 10.81 -9.58
N VAL A 155 -10.66 11.33 -9.46
CA VAL A 155 -11.74 11.11 -10.43
C VAL A 155 -11.32 11.52 -11.83
N LYS A 156 -10.62 12.66 -11.98
CA LYS A 156 -10.12 13.11 -13.28
C LYS A 156 -9.08 12.14 -13.88
N VAL A 157 -8.14 11.68 -13.06
CA VAL A 157 -7.09 10.74 -13.49
C VAL A 157 -7.70 9.39 -13.92
N GLU A 158 -8.64 8.86 -13.15
CA GLU A 158 -9.34 7.60 -13.45
C GLU A 158 -10.18 7.70 -14.74
N ALA A 159 -10.86 8.80 -14.95
CA ALA A 159 -11.61 9.06 -16.18
C ALA A 159 -10.69 9.07 -17.42
N THR A 160 -9.51 9.66 -17.31
CA THR A 160 -8.53 9.72 -18.41
C THR A 160 -7.95 8.33 -18.72
N ARG A 161 -7.70 7.50 -17.68
CA ARG A 161 -7.19 6.13 -17.82
C ARG A 161 -8.21 5.19 -18.48
N ASN A 162 -9.49 5.41 -18.23
CA ASN A 162 -10.58 4.58 -18.73
C ASN A 162 -11.14 5.08 -20.09
N ALA A 163 -10.64 6.20 -20.61
CA ALA A 163 -10.99 6.64 -21.96
C ALA A 163 -10.42 5.65 -22.99
N PRO A 164 -11.25 5.16 -23.95
CA PRO A 164 -10.76 4.26 -24.97
C PRO A 164 -9.65 4.95 -25.77
N THR A 165 -8.51 4.30 -25.87
CA THR A 165 -7.41 4.73 -26.75
C THR A 165 -7.96 4.73 -28.17
N SER A 166 -8.19 5.90 -28.78
CA SER A 166 -8.57 5.99 -30.19
C SER A 166 -7.44 5.37 -31.02
N PRO A 167 -7.72 4.38 -31.88
CA PRO A 167 -6.70 3.85 -32.77
C PRO A 167 -6.31 4.94 -33.77
N HIS A 168 -5.02 5.20 -33.85
CA HIS A 168 -4.40 5.95 -34.96
C HIS A 168 -4.22 5.04 -36.16
#